data_8c093c8babd74858d9b93b74fad4b771
#
_entry.id   8c093c8babd74858d9b93b74fad4b771
#
_cell.length_a   1.000
_cell.length_b   1.000
_cell.length_c   1.000
_cell.angle_alpha   90.00
_cell.angle_beta   90.00
_cell.angle_gamma   90.00
#
_symmetry.space_group_name_H-M   'P 1'
#
loop_
_entity.id
_entity.type
_entity.pdbx_description
1 polymer ?
#
loop_
_entity_poly.entity_id
_entity_poly.type
_entity_poly.pdbx_seq_one_letter_code
_entity_poly.pdbx_strand_id
1 'polypeptide(L)'
;DDYDNVCKAYGVDVQTGELENEHEEKLGEDHGPVFFLENFPERTSPFWNMRLHDSKLHSNKIDVIMHGIETIGSAERSCDPKAMRDTFYTISGGEYANTLFAQFGKARVEAELEEFLKKPFFQRSGGGIGVTRMIRALKLSNLLTDN
;
A
#
# COMPACT_ATOMS: atom_id res chain seq x y z
N ASP A 1 -5.78 11.07 7.11
CA ASP A 1 -5.30 12.25 6.40
C ASP A 1 -4.55 11.81 5.14
N ASP A 2 -4.40 12.73 4.21
CA ASP A 2 -3.69 12.52 2.94
C ASP A 2 -2.18 12.36 3.18
N TYR A 3 -1.55 11.41 2.47
CA TYR A 3 -0.12 11.06 2.63
C TYR A 3 0.80 12.27 2.47
N ASP A 4 0.58 13.09 1.45
CA ASP A 4 1.43 14.26 1.20
C ASP A 4 1.23 15.38 2.22
N ASN A 5 0.03 15.48 2.82
CA ASN A 5 -0.19 16.41 3.92
C ASN A 5 0.56 15.97 5.17
N VAL A 6 0.58 14.69 5.46
CA VAL A 6 1.37 14.13 6.56
C VAL A 6 2.86 14.33 6.32
N CYS A 7 3.37 14.04 5.11
CA CYS A 7 4.76 14.33 4.76
C CYS A 7 5.13 15.78 5.07
N LYS A 8 4.31 16.74 4.63
CA LYS A 8 4.55 18.18 4.90
C LYS A 8 4.57 18.50 6.39
N ALA A 9 3.63 17.92 7.16
CA ALA A 9 3.54 18.17 8.60
C ALA A 9 4.78 17.68 9.36
N TYR A 10 5.38 16.59 8.91
CA TYR A 10 6.59 16.01 9.53
C TYR A 10 7.90 16.38 8.83
N GLY A 11 7.87 17.30 7.87
CA GLY A 11 9.08 17.80 7.20
C GLY A 11 9.70 16.81 6.22
N VAL A 12 8.92 15.82 5.76
CA VAL A 12 9.33 14.87 4.72
C VAL A 12 9.12 15.49 3.35
N ASP A 13 10.10 15.38 2.47
CA ASP A 13 10.02 15.92 1.12
C ASP A 13 8.93 15.21 0.29
N VAL A 14 7.91 15.96 -0.12
CA VAL A 14 6.78 15.42 -0.90
C VAL A 14 7.12 15.03 -2.35
N GLN A 15 8.31 15.34 -2.82
CA GLN A 15 8.75 14.94 -4.16
C GLN A 15 9.51 13.61 -4.15
N THR A 16 10.31 13.37 -3.11
CA THR A 16 11.26 12.25 -3.08
C THR A 16 11.20 11.44 -1.79
N GLY A 17 10.59 11.97 -0.71
CA GLY A 17 10.57 11.34 0.59
C GLY A 17 9.41 10.35 0.77
N GLU A 18 9.63 9.42 1.67
CA GLU A 18 8.62 8.46 2.14
C GLU A 18 8.50 8.52 3.67
N LEU A 19 7.31 8.21 4.18
CA LEU A 19 7.09 8.07 5.60
C LEU A 19 7.72 6.75 6.07
N GLU A 20 8.51 6.83 7.14
CA GLU A 20 9.17 5.70 7.78
C GLU A 20 8.48 5.33 9.09
N ASN A 21 8.88 4.22 9.71
CA ASN A 21 8.27 3.71 10.95
C ASN A 21 8.24 4.76 12.07
N GLU A 22 9.29 5.58 12.20
CA GLU A 22 9.35 6.65 13.21
C GLU A 22 8.28 7.73 12.99
N HIS A 23 7.90 7.99 11.74
CA HIS A 23 6.82 8.92 11.42
C HIS A 23 5.46 8.30 11.78
N GLU A 24 5.28 6.99 11.58
CA GLU A 24 4.06 6.28 11.99
C GLU A 24 3.89 6.26 13.52
N GLU A 25 4.98 6.03 14.27
CA GLU A 25 4.98 6.11 15.73
C GLU A 25 4.55 7.49 16.21
N LYS A 26 5.13 8.54 15.62
CA LYS A 26 4.80 9.92 15.94
C LYS A 26 3.36 10.29 15.57
N LEU A 27 2.82 9.77 14.46
CA LEU A 27 1.39 9.90 14.13
C LEU A 27 0.51 9.36 15.25
N GLY A 28 0.87 8.20 15.82
CA GLY A 28 0.16 7.62 16.95
C GLY A 28 0.20 8.48 18.22
N GLU A 29 1.33 9.13 18.47
CA GLU A 29 1.49 10.06 19.61
C GLU A 29 0.69 11.36 19.42
N ASP A 30 0.76 11.95 18.23
CA ASP A 30 0.19 13.27 17.96
C ASP A 30 -1.33 13.22 17.72
N HIS A 31 -1.86 12.14 17.13
CA HIS A 31 -3.25 12.05 16.67
C HIS A 31 -4.08 10.96 17.38
N GLY A 32 -3.44 10.15 18.22
CA GLY A 32 -4.12 9.11 19.00
C GLY A 32 -3.93 7.69 18.44
N PRO A 33 -4.59 6.71 19.07
CA PRO A 33 -4.27 5.30 18.87
C PRO A 33 -4.66 4.73 17.50
N VAL A 34 -5.48 5.44 16.71
CA VAL A 34 -5.91 5.00 15.38
C VAL A 34 -5.87 6.18 14.42
N PHE A 35 -5.14 6.01 13.33
CA PHE A 35 -4.98 7.00 12.28
C PHE A 35 -5.15 6.36 10.90
N PHE A 36 -5.82 7.07 9.98
CA PHE A 36 -5.98 6.65 8.58
C PHE A 36 -5.06 7.49 7.71
N LEU A 37 -4.14 6.81 7.02
CA LEU A 37 -3.26 7.40 6.02
C LEU A 37 -3.77 6.98 4.64
N GLU A 38 -4.04 7.94 3.76
CA GLU A 38 -4.72 7.69 2.49
C GLU A 38 -4.06 8.42 1.32
N ASN A 39 -4.46 8.08 0.10
CA ASN A 39 -3.98 8.72 -1.12
C ASN A 39 -2.46 8.63 -1.31
N PHE A 40 -1.95 7.41 -1.38
CA PHE A 40 -0.51 7.15 -1.53
C PHE A 40 -0.01 7.58 -2.91
N PRO A 41 1.02 8.43 -2.99
CA PRO A 41 1.58 8.88 -4.25
C PRO A 41 2.34 7.75 -4.98
N GLU A 42 2.46 7.87 -6.29
CA GLU A 42 3.13 6.87 -7.15
C GLU A 42 4.58 6.62 -6.71
N ARG A 43 5.28 7.62 -6.16
CA ARG A 43 6.66 7.49 -5.66
C ARG A 43 6.81 6.44 -4.55
N THR A 44 5.76 6.17 -3.77
CA THR A 44 5.76 5.12 -2.74
C THR A 44 5.57 3.71 -3.32
N SER A 45 5.64 3.57 -4.63
CA SER A 45 5.50 2.31 -5.36
C SER A 45 4.30 1.46 -4.91
N PRO A 46 3.07 2.01 -4.96
CA PRO A 46 1.87 1.24 -4.65
C PRO A 46 1.81 0.00 -5.53
N PHE A 47 1.29 -1.11 -5.00
CA PHE A 47 1.30 -2.39 -5.70
C PHE A 47 0.68 -2.30 -7.10
N TRP A 48 1.27 -2.95 -8.09
CA TRP A 48 1.00 -2.80 -9.53
C TRP A 48 -0.47 -2.91 -9.96
N ASN A 49 -1.32 -3.60 -9.20
CA ASN A 49 -2.74 -3.73 -9.51
C ASN A 49 -3.65 -2.76 -8.73
N MET A 50 -3.09 -1.78 -8.05
CA MET A 50 -3.88 -0.72 -7.40
C MET A 50 -4.42 0.26 -8.44
N ARG A 51 -5.59 0.81 -8.15
CA ARG A 51 -6.16 1.87 -8.98
C ARG A 51 -5.48 3.19 -8.67
N LEU A 52 -4.96 3.82 -9.71
CA LEU A 52 -4.49 5.20 -9.65
C LEU A 52 -5.65 6.17 -9.89
N HIS A 53 -5.62 7.32 -9.25
CA HIS A 53 -6.51 8.44 -9.60
C HIS A 53 -6.30 8.89 -11.05
N ASP A 54 -7.27 9.64 -11.60
CA ASP A 54 -7.22 10.12 -12.98
C ASP A 54 -5.95 10.96 -13.25
N SER A 55 -5.41 11.63 -12.24
CA SER A 55 -4.12 12.33 -12.32
C SER A 55 -2.90 11.40 -12.47
N LYS A 56 -3.07 10.09 -12.20
CA LYS A 56 -2.03 9.05 -12.13
C LYS A 56 -0.90 9.31 -11.14
N LEU A 57 -1.09 10.26 -10.22
CA LEU A 57 -0.08 10.61 -9.21
C LEU A 57 -0.30 9.94 -7.87
N HIS A 58 -1.52 9.47 -7.58
CA HIS A 58 -1.88 8.84 -6.30
C HIS A 58 -2.72 7.59 -6.52
N SER A 59 -2.60 6.63 -5.63
CA SER A 59 -3.43 5.43 -5.60
C SER A 59 -4.52 5.56 -4.54
N ASN A 60 -5.69 4.93 -4.77
CA ASN A 60 -6.76 4.78 -3.78
C ASN A 60 -6.34 3.72 -2.75
N LYS A 61 -5.25 4.01 -2.02
CA LYS A 61 -4.72 3.17 -0.94
C LYS A 61 -5.03 3.84 0.40
N ILE A 62 -5.38 3.01 1.39
CA ILE A 62 -5.57 3.43 2.78
C ILE A 62 -4.82 2.45 3.67
N ASP A 63 -3.95 2.97 4.51
CA ASP A 63 -3.33 2.24 5.60
C ASP A 63 -3.92 2.71 6.94
N VAL A 64 -4.25 1.75 7.80
CA VAL A 64 -4.72 2.02 9.16
C VAL A 64 -3.54 1.81 10.10
N ILE A 65 -3.05 2.91 10.63
CA ILE A 65 -2.00 2.94 11.64
C ILE A 65 -2.65 2.79 13.02
N MET A 66 -2.27 1.77 13.76
CA MET A 66 -2.78 1.55 15.12
C MET A 66 -1.62 1.53 16.12
N HIS A 67 -1.66 2.44 17.10
CA HIS A 67 -0.59 2.62 18.09
C HIS A 67 0.80 2.72 17.41
N GLY A 68 0.89 3.55 16.35
CA GLY A 68 2.13 3.84 15.65
C GLY A 68 2.63 2.74 14.71
N ILE A 69 1.80 1.77 14.31
CA ILE A 69 2.19 0.73 13.36
C ILE A 69 1.07 0.49 12.35
N GLU A 70 1.41 0.45 11.06
CA GLU A 70 0.48 -0.01 10.03
C GLU A 70 -0.05 -1.40 10.39
N THR A 71 -1.35 -1.49 10.62
CA THR A 71 -2.03 -2.72 11.04
C THR A 71 -2.90 -3.30 9.95
N ILE A 72 -3.53 -2.44 9.14
CA ILE A 72 -4.34 -2.83 7.99
C ILE A 72 -3.88 -2.01 6.80
N GLY A 73 -3.56 -2.69 5.70
CA GLY A 73 -3.34 -2.05 4.40
C GLY A 73 -4.43 -2.45 3.42
N SER A 74 -5.04 -1.48 2.72
CA SER A 74 -6.08 -1.75 1.73
C SER A 74 -6.02 -0.79 0.56
N ALA A 75 -6.52 -1.24 -0.60
CA ALA A 75 -6.60 -0.38 -1.78
C ALA A 75 -7.75 -0.78 -2.71
N GLU A 76 -8.26 0.18 -3.44
CA GLU A 76 -9.06 -0.08 -4.62
C GLU A 76 -8.18 -0.73 -5.70
N ARG A 77 -8.71 -1.77 -6.37
CA ARG A 77 -7.97 -2.49 -7.40
C ARG A 77 -8.35 -1.96 -8.78
N SER A 78 -7.36 -1.86 -9.64
CA SER A 78 -7.57 -1.47 -11.04
C SER A 78 -8.47 -2.46 -11.76
N CYS A 79 -9.31 -1.95 -12.67
CA CYS A 79 -10.11 -2.72 -13.62
C CYS A 79 -9.57 -2.61 -15.05
N ASP A 80 -8.47 -1.92 -15.27
CA ASP A 80 -7.83 -1.72 -16.56
C ASP A 80 -6.65 -2.70 -16.74
N PRO A 81 -6.80 -3.76 -17.57
CA PRO A 81 -5.73 -4.73 -17.80
C PRO A 81 -4.47 -4.12 -18.41
N LYS A 82 -4.63 -3.07 -19.25
CA LYS A 82 -3.49 -2.40 -19.87
C LYS A 82 -2.71 -1.62 -18.83
N ALA A 83 -3.38 -0.83 -18.01
CA ALA A 83 -2.73 -0.07 -16.94
C ALA A 83 -2.03 -1.01 -15.94
N MET A 84 -2.67 -2.12 -15.57
CA MET A 84 -2.06 -3.13 -14.68
C MET A 84 -0.80 -3.75 -15.30
N ARG A 85 -0.82 -4.08 -16.59
CA ARG A 85 0.36 -4.61 -17.29
C ARG A 85 1.49 -3.59 -17.30
N ASP A 86 1.20 -2.36 -17.72
CA ASP A 86 2.19 -1.31 -17.81
C ASP A 86 2.84 -1.06 -16.42
N THR A 87 2.04 -0.98 -15.35
CA THR A 87 2.54 -0.80 -13.99
C THR A 87 3.34 -2.00 -13.50
N PHE A 88 2.95 -3.23 -13.82
CA PHE A 88 3.71 -4.43 -13.45
C PHE A 88 5.17 -4.38 -13.90
N TYR A 89 5.43 -3.87 -15.11
CA TYR A 89 6.78 -3.76 -15.65
C TYR A 89 7.54 -2.51 -15.20
N THR A 90 6.86 -1.48 -14.72
CA THR A 90 7.48 -0.18 -14.40
C THR A 90 7.61 0.12 -12.92
N ILE A 91 6.80 -0.51 -12.07
CA ILE A 91 6.82 -0.28 -10.62
C ILE A 91 8.22 -0.54 -10.04
N SER A 92 8.62 0.32 -9.11
CA SER A 92 9.96 0.28 -8.50
C SER A 92 11.10 0.28 -9.54
N GLY A 93 10.94 1.07 -10.61
CA GLY A 93 11.93 1.11 -11.70
C GLY A 93 12.09 -0.22 -12.46
N GLY A 94 11.10 -1.11 -12.38
CA GLY A 94 11.12 -2.45 -12.99
C GLY A 94 11.71 -3.55 -12.09
N GLU A 95 12.18 -3.23 -10.90
CA GLU A 95 12.80 -4.20 -9.99
C GLU A 95 11.83 -5.30 -9.57
N TYR A 96 10.55 -4.98 -9.40
CA TYR A 96 9.52 -5.97 -9.06
C TYR A 96 9.43 -7.09 -10.10
N ALA A 97 9.27 -6.74 -11.37
CA ALA A 97 9.20 -7.72 -12.46
C ALA A 97 10.50 -8.52 -12.57
N ASN A 98 11.66 -7.85 -12.50
CA ASN A 98 12.97 -8.49 -12.59
C ASN A 98 13.20 -9.50 -11.47
N THR A 99 12.80 -9.20 -10.25
CA THR A 99 12.88 -10.13 -9.12
C THR A 99 12.04 -11.39 -9.36
N LEU A 100 10.82 -11.24 -9.85
CA LEU A 100 9.97 -12.38 -10.17
C LEU A 100 10.54 -13.21 -11.33
N PHE A 101 11.09 -12.55 -12.36
CA PHE A 101 11.72 -13.23 -13.48
C PHE A 101 12.94 -14.04 -13.06
N ALA A 102 13.75 -13.51 -12.16
CA ALA A 102 14.92 -14.22 -11.60
C ALA A 102 14.50 -15.42 -10.76
N GLN A 103 13.40 -15.29 -9.98
CA GLN A 103 12.93 -16.35 -9.09
C GLN A 103 12.18 -17.48 -9.79
N PHE A 104 11.29 -17.14 -10.72
CA PHE A 104 10.31 -18.08 -11.29
C PHE A 104 10.46 -18.30 -12.78
N GLY A 105 11.36 -17.57 -13.45
CA GLY A 105 11.54 -17.59 -14.89
C GLY A 105 10.57 -16.66 -15.63
N LYS A 106 11.11 -15.85 -16.54
CA LYS A 106 10.38 -14.81 -17.26
C LYS A 106 9.14 -15.36 -17.99
N ALA A 107 9.32 -16.43 -18.78
CA ALA A 107 8.22 -17.00 -19.57
C ALA A 107 7.03 -17.46 -18.71
N ARG A 108 7.31 -18.02 -17.52
CA ARG A 108 6.26 -18.43 -16.60
C ARG A 108 5.53 -17.22 -16.01
N VAL A 109 6.26 -16.24 -15.51
CA VAL A 109 5.67 -15.04 -14.91
C VAL A 109 4.81 -14.29 -15.93
N GLU A 110 5.29 -14.13 -17.16
CA GLU A 110 4.54 -13.48 -18.23
C GLU A 110 3.27 -14.26 -18.59
N ALA A 111 3.34 -15.59 -18.66
CA ALA A 111 2.17 -16.42 -18.95
C ALA A 111 1.11 -16.29 -17.82
N GLU A 112 1.52 -16.33 -16.55
CA GLU A 112 0.63 -16.18 -15.40
C GLU A 112 0.00 -14.77 -15.36
N LEU A 113 0.79 -13.72 -15.64
CA LEU A 113 0.29 -12.35 -15.74
C LEU A 113 -0.78 -12.23 -16.84
N GLU A 114 -0.52 -12.75 -18.04
CA GLU A 114 -1.46 -12.68 -19.14
C GLU A 114 -2.76 -13.46 -18.84
N GLU A 115 -2.67 -14.62 -18.20
CA GLU A 115 -3.87 -15.36 -17.74
C GLU A 115 -4.66 -14.57 -16.69
N PHE A 116 -3.98 -13.88 -15.77
CA PHE A 116 -4.64 -13.01 -14.81
C PHE A 116 -5.36 -11.85 -15.50
N LEU A 117 -4.71 -11.20 -16.48
CA LEU A 117 -5.23 -10.02 -17.17
C LEU A 117 -6.40 -10.32 -18.13
N LYS A 118 -6.64 -11.58 -18.50
CA LYS A 118 -7.81 -12.00 -19.30
C LYS A 118 -9.10 -12.04 -18.49
N LYS A 119 -9.04 -12.00 -17.16
CA LYS A 119 -10.23 -12.11 -16.31
C LYS A 119 -11.11 -10.87 -16.45
N PRO A 120 -12.44 -11.02 -16.39
CA PRO A 120 -13.33 -9.87 -16.30
C PRO A 120 -13.16 -9.19 -14.94
N PHE A 121 -12.64 -7.98 -14.97
CA PHE A 121 -12.47 -7.19 -13.75
C PHE A 121 -13.72 -6.36 -13.45
N PHE A 122 -14.09 -6.29 -12.19
CA PHE A 122 -15.13 -5.42 -11.66
C PHE A 122 -14.54 -4.54 -10.54
N GLN A 123 -15.20 -3.44 -10.23
CA GLN A 123 -14.77 -2.55 -9.17
C GLN A 123 -14.73 -3.30 -7.84
N ARG A 124 -13.57 -3.29 -7.21
CA ARG A 124 -13.32 -4.03 -5.97
C ARG A 124 -12.22 -3.37 -5.17
N SER A 125 -12.27 -3.59 -3.86
CA SER A 125 -11.17 -3.31 -2.95
C SER A 125 -10.59 -4.60 -2.43
N GLY A 126 -9.37 -4.55 -1.97
CA GLY A 126 -8.70 -5.67 -1.33
C GLY A 126 -7.64 -5.17 -0.38
N GLY A 127 -7.42 -5.93 0.70
CA GLY A 127 -6.46 -5.55 1.72
C GLY A 127 -6.01 -6.73 2.56
N GLY A 128 -5.13 -6.45 3.50
CA GLY A 128 -4.61 -7.40 4.47
C GLY A 128 -4.63 -6.82 5.88
N ILE A 129 -4.78 -7.69 6.86
CA ILE A 129 -4.71 -7.36 8.28
C ILE A 129 -3.51 -8.07 8.87
N GLY A 130 -2.59 -7.30 9.46
CA GLY A 130 -1.50 -7.86 10.26
C GLY A 130 -2.03 -8.41 11.57
N VAL A 131 -2.32 -9.71 11.65
CA VAL A 131 -2.99 -10.32 12.82
C VAL A 131 -2.22 -10.07 14.12
N THR A 132 -0.91 -10.22 14.12
CA THR A 132 -0.07 -9.95 15.30
C THR A 132 -0.07 -8.48 15.69
N ARG A 133 -0.07 -7.57 14.71
CA ARG A 133 -0.18 -6.12 14.91
C ARG A 133 -1.56 -5.74 15.46
N MET A 134 -2.63 -6.36 14.96
CA MET A 134 -3.99 -6.19 15.48
C MET A 134 -4.10 -6.65 16.94
N ILE A 135 -3.58 -7.82 17.27
CA ILE A 135 -3.56 -8.33 18.66
C ILE A 135 -2.81 -7.35 19.56
N ARG A 136 -1.64 -6.85 19.12
CA ARG A 136 -0.90 -5.82 19.86
C ARG A 136 -1.75 -4.57 20.09
N ALA A 137 -2.41 -4.07 19.06
CA ALA A 137 -3.23 -2.86 19.17
C ALA A 137 -4.41 -3.04 20.14
N LEU A 138 -5.09 -4.20 20.09
CA LEU A 138 -6.18 -4.54 21.02
C LEU A 138 -5.71 -4.64 22.47
N LYS A 139 -4.52 -5.22 22.72
CA LYS A 139 -3.91 -5.28 24.06
C LYS A 139 -3.57 -3.89 24.60
N LEU A 140 -2.93 -3.04 23.78
CA LEU A 140 -2.60 -1.66 24.15
C LEU A 140 -3.85 -0.81 24.43
N SER A 141 -4.96 -1.14 23.78
CA SER A 141 -6.26 -0.48 24.01
C SER A 141 -7.07 -1.09 25.16
N ASN A 142 -6.53 -2.08 25.88
CA ASN A 142 -7.21 -2.84 26.94
C ASN A 142 -8.51 -3.53 26.48
N LEU A 143 -8.60 -3.88 25.18
CA LEU A 143 -9.72 -4.61 24.59
C LEU A 143 -9.47 -6.13 24.53
N LEU A 144 -8.24 -6.55 24.77
CA LEU A 144 -7.84 -7.96 24.84
C LEU A 144 -6.90 -8.14 26.04
N THR A 145 -7.27 -9.06 26.93
CA THR A 145 -6.44 -9.44 28.09
C THR A 145 -5.61 -10.68 27.78
N ASP A 146 -4.42 -10.75 28.39
CA ASP A 146 -3.67 -12.00 28.40
C ASP A 146 -4.38 -13.00 29.33
N ASN A 147 -4.91 -14.09 28.79
CA ASN A 147 -5.42 -15.22 29.56
C ASN A 147 -4.32 -16.27 29.68
#